data_4a09988fea8a286c153a6af758c12b6a
#
_entry.id   4a09988fea8a286c153a6af758c12b6a
#
_cell.length_a   1.000
_cell.length_b   1.000
_cell.length_c   1.000
_cell.angle_alpha   90.00
_cell.angle_beta   90.00
_cell.angle_gamma   90.00
#
_symmetry.space_group_name_H-M   'P 1'
#
loop_
_entity.id
_entity.type
_entity.pdbx_description
1 polymer ?
#
loop_
_entity_poly.entity_id
_entity_poly.type
_entity_poly.pdbx_seq_one_letter_code
_entity_poly.pdbx_strand_id
1 'polypeptide(L)'
;MKNRYRIPRRSFLRGSGVCMAIPALEIMSTPTAATETSSQRIPLRLGVFHKGNGIDPRAWQVEGTQDDFALSENLEPLTAVKDDIIVLSNVSNQPKGDHYGAMPLFMTGIQNRNPKYTFDQVIADQIGTTTAFKSFQLSAEPVDIRSTTLNSLSYDQLGRAKFVERNAQFAFDRLFRGMSSTGVREEMTSVLDAVREPTADLMKRASRLDRVVISNYLDSVREVEVAIERHESLSQVQGKSREVSDEVIQLGSFPAKMKTMTDLVALAFWTDATRVASCIMALESSRRIHDFLNLKADFHWSSHFERNEDLAAQFNTANTWYVEQFRLAIEKMKSLKEYDGSSVFDHCVLMFGSGLSHGGQHVGSNLPLVLAGGKSSGLNTGKFLDYPDQPPHANCLLTLIQHFGVELDRYSNSTGTLANLRKV
;
A
#
# COMPACT_ATOMS: atom_id res chain seq x y z
N MET A 1 1.85 -46.49 2.74
CA MET A 1 2.31 -45.10 2.49
C MET A 1 1.18 -44.35 1.82
N LYS A 2 0.50 -43.43 2.51
CA LYS A 2 -0.60 -42.64 1.95
C LYS A 2 -0.01 -41.63 0.94
N ASN A 3 -0.39 -41.73 -0.31
CA ASN A 3 -0.08 -40.81 -1.36
C ASN A 3 -0.61 -39.42 -0.97
N ARG A 4 0.23 -38.53 -0.43
CA ARG A 4 -0.17 -37.15 -0.14
C ARG A 4 -0.32 -36.46 -1.49
N TYR A 5 -1.54 -36.24 -1.91
CA TYR A 5 -1.86 -35.39 -3.06
C TYR A 5 -1.26 -34.00 -2.82
N ARG A 6 -0.33 -33.62 -3.68
CA ARG A 6 0.30 -32.29 -3.66
C ARG A 6 -0.49 -31.34 -4.51
N ILE A 7 -0.67 -30.12 -4.00
CA ILE A 7 -1.27 -29.02 -4.74
C ILE A 7 -0.13 -28.08 -5.17
N PRO A 8 -0.07 -27.61 -6.43
CA PRO A 8 0.90 -26.61 -6.84
C PRO A 8 0.81 -25.32 -6.01
N ARG A 9 1.92 -24.65 -5.75
CA ARG A 9 1.95 -23.38 -5.01
C ARG A 9 1.02 -22.29 -5.57
N ARG A 10 0.78 -22.33 -6.89
CA ARG A 10 -0.17 -21.46 -7.60
C ARG A 10 -1.46 -22.24 -7.85
N SER A 11 -2.10 -22.65 -6.77
CA SER A 11 -3.41 -23.24 -6.86
C SER A 11 -4.47 -22.14 -6.89
N PHE A 12 -5.46 -22.35 -7.75
CA PHE A 12 -6.59 -21.48 -7.89
C PHE A 12 -7.86 -22.26 -7.59
N LEU A 13 -8.75 -21.66 -6.82
CA LEU A 13 -10.13 -22.12 -6.78
C LEU A 13 -10.83 -21.60 -8.05
N ARG A 14 -11.38 -22.50 -8.83
CA ARG A 14 -12.02 -22.19 -10.12
C ARG A 14 -13.47 -22.60 -10.08
N GLY A 15 -14.35 -21.70 -10.49
CA GLY A 15 -15.78 -21.98 -10.64
C GLY A 15 -16.43 -20.87 -11.46
N SER A 16 -17.45 -21.15 -12.22
CA SER A 16 -18.35 -20.22 -12.96
C SER A 16 -17.75 -18.83 -13.29
N GLY A 17 -16.66 -18.79 -14.06
CA GLY A 17 -15.97 -17.52 -14.41
C GLY A 17 -15.08 -16.90 -13.34
N VAL A 18 -14.92 -17.56 -12.19
CA VAL A 18 -14.05 -17.13 -11.07
C VAL A 18 -12.77 -17.91 -11.06
N CYS A 19 -11.64 -17.23 -10.83
CA CYS A 19 -10.32 -17.82 -10.69
C CYS A 19 -9.61 -17.15 -9.51
N MET A 20 -9.86 -17.67 -8.30
CA MET A 20 -9.31 -17.15 -7.05
C MET A 20 -7.95 -17.76 -6.75
N ALA A 21 -6.90 -16.93 -6.67
CA ALA A 21 -5.64 -17.35 -6.05
C ALA A 21 -5.86 -17.60 -4.55
N ILE A 22 -5.30 -18.67 -4.02
CA ILE A 22 -5.36 -18.98 -2.59
C ILE A 22 -4.02 -18.68 -1.92
N PRO A 23 -4.01 -18.31 -0.63
CA PRO A 23 -2.79 -18.16 0.14
C PRO A 23 -1.92 -19.42 0.09
N ALA A 24 -0.63 -19.29 0.35
CA ALA A 24 0.23 -20.44 0.48
C ALA A 24 -0.25 -21.36 1.62
N LEU A 25 -0.28 -22.67 1.37
CA LEU A 25 -0.75 -23.69 2.30
C LEU A 25 0.38 -24.70 2.60
N GLU A 26 0.33 -25.31 3.78
CA GLU A 26 1.27 -26.38 4.16
C GLU A 26 1.25 -27.54 3.15
N ILE A 27 0.06 -27.90 2.63
CA ILE A 27 -0.10 -28.98 1.64
C ILE A 27 0.60 -28.68 0.31
N MET A 28 0.99 -27.44 0.05
CA MET A 28 1.76 -27.00 -1.11
C MET A 28 3.27 -27.12 -0.89
N SER A 29 3.73 -27.29 0.36
CA SER A 29 5.13 -27.39 0.71
C SER A 29 5.66 -28.80 0.42
N THR A 30 6.90 -28.91 -0.08
CA THR A 30 7.59 -30.19 -0.28
C THR A 30 8.32 -30.57 1.00
N PRO A 31 8.08 -31.74 1.61
CA PRO A 31 9.05 -32.30 2.51
C PRO A 31 10.21 -32.85 1.65
N THR A 32 11.23 -32.06 1.43
CA THR A 32 12.48 -32.58 0.86
C THR A 32 13.34 -33.04 2.02
N ALA A 33 13.69 -34.32 2.05
CA ALA A 33 14.68 -34.82 2.96
C ALA A 33 16.00 -34.07 2.70
N ALA A 34 16.52 -33.50 3.76
CA ALA A 34 17.89 -33.10 3.99
C ALA A 34 18.78 -32.78 2.75
N THR A 35 18.53 -31.62 2.17
CA THR A 35 19.59 -30.77 1.62
C THR A 35 19.15 -29.32 1.88
N GLU A 36 19.89 -28.66 2.74
CA GLU A 36 19.70 -27.26 3.16
C GLU A 36 20.03 -26.30 2.01
N THR A 37 19.23 -26.28 0.96
CA THR A 37 19.32 -25.24 -0.07
C THR A 37 17.95 -25.04 -0.69
N SER A 38 17.29 -23.96 -0.28
CA SER A 38 15.95 -23.47 -0.61
C SER A 38 14.81 -24.03 0.24
N SER A 39 14.83 -23.87 1.57
CA SER A 39 13.60 -23.73 2.34
C SER A 39 12.75 -22.66 1.64
N GLN A 40 11.51 -22.99 1.34
CA GLN A 40 10.59 -22.10 0.61
C GLN A 40 10.32 -20.85 1.47
N ARG A 41 11.23 -19.86 1.40
CA ARG A 41 11.03 -18.59 2.09
C ARG A 41 9.78 -17.92 1.55
N ILE A 42 8.95 -17.44 2.46
CA ILE A 42 7.86 -16.52 2.11
C ILE A 42 8.51 -15.27 1.51
N PRO A 43 8.07 -14.81 0.33
CA PRO A 43 8.72 -13.70 -0.35
C PRO A 43 8.50 -12.39 0.39
N LEU A 44 9.49 -11.49 0.34
CA LEU A 44 9.30 -10.10 0.75
C LEU A 44 8.35 -9.39 -0.20
N ARG A 45 7.60 -8.44 0.35
CA ARG A 45 6.61 -7.61 -0.36
C ARG A 45 6.85 -6.15 -0.09
N LEU A 46 6.72 -5.33 -1.11
CA LEU A 46 6.81 -3.87 -1.02
C LEU A 46 5.44 -3.24 -1.14
N GLY A 47 5.03 -2.46 -0.13
CA GLY A 47 3.85 -1.60 -0.17
C GLY A 47 4.23 -0.12 -0.10
N VAL A 48 3.70 0.70 -1.00
CA VAL A 48 3.92 2.14 -1.02
C VAL A 48 2.60 2.86 -0.82
N PHE A 49 2.48 3.63 0.26
CA PHE A 49 1.28 4.37 0.64
C PHE A 49 1.59 5.86 0.60
N HIS A 50 1.02 6.55 -0.38
CA HIS A 50 1.28 7.97 -0.59
C HIS A 50 0.11 8.82 -0.12
N LYS A 51 0.38 9.79 0.74
CA LYS A 51 -0.54 10.86 1.10
C LYS A 51 -0.03 12.18 0.55
N GLY A 52 -0.86 12.90 -0.18
CA GLY A 52 -0.48 14.15 -0.81
C GLY A 52 -0.44 15.37 0.14
N ASN A 53 -0.11 16.50 -0.43
CA ASN A 53 -0.18 17.85 0.16
C ASN A 53 0.81 18.11 1.34
N GLY A 54 1.82 17.25 1.55
CA GLY A 54 2.79 17.46 2.63
C GLY A 54 2.19 17.36 4.03
N ILE A 55 2.85 18.00 4.98
CA ILE A 55 2.49 18.03 6.41
C ILE A 55 2.63 19.44 6.98
N ASP A 56 2.19 19.64 8.21
CA ASP A 56 2.69 20.69 9.08
C ASP A 56 3.92 20.16 9.84
N PRO A 57 5.13 20.68 9.56
CA PRO A 57 6.35 20.19 10.22
C PRO A 57 6.29 20.28 11.75
N ARG A 58 5.52 21.24 12.32
CA ARG A 58 5.37 21.41 13.77
C ARG A 58 4.64 20.22 14.40
N ALA A 59 3.66 19.66 13.70
CA ALA A 59 2.85 18.52 14.15
C ALA A 59 3.43 17.15 13.75
N TRP A 60 4.46 17.13 12.91
CA TRP A 60 5.12 15.89 12.45
C TRP A 60 6.46 15.61 13.12
N GLN A 61 7.11 16.63 13.67
CA GLN A 61 8.45 16.50 14.24
C GLN A 61 8.49 15.52 15.40
N VAL A 62 9.41 14.55 15.31
CA VAL A 62 9.70 13.58 16.37
C VAL A 62 10.80 14.11 17.27
N GLU A 63 10.66 13.90 18.57
CA GLU A 63 11.65 14.28 19.58
C GLU A 63 12.26 13.03 20.24
N GLY A 64 13.53 13.10 20.59
CA GLY A 64 14.23 12.03 21.28
C GLY A 64 15.47 11.52 20.56
N THR A 65 15.85 10.31 20.89
CA THR A 65 17.01 9.63 20.31
C THR A 65 16.60 8.50 19.38
N GLN A 66 17.55 7.85 18.73
CA GLN A 66 17.28 6.74 17.82
C GLN A 66 16.42 5.63 18.44
N ASP A 67 16.66 5.32 19.73
CA ASP A 67 16.05 4.18 20.43
C ASP A 67 14.94 4.61 21.42
N ASP A 68 14.98 5.86 21.85
CA ASP A 68 14.01 6.43 22.78
C ASP A 68 13.48 7.76 22.24
N PHE A 69 12.31 7.69 21.59
CA PHE A 69 11.68 8.82 20.93
C PHE A 69 10.18 8.86 21.21
N ALA A 70 9.62 10.07 21.19
CA ALA A 70 8.19 10.31 21.27
C ALA A 70 7.62 10.57 19.88
N LEU A 71 6.51 9.91 19.57
CA LEU A 71 5.75 10.21 18.34
C LEU A 71 5.08 11.57 18.49
N SER A 72 5.08 12.35 17.41
CA SER A 72 4.42 13.64 17.32
C SER A 72 2.91 13.50 17.20
N GLU A 73 2.19 14.63 17.29
CA GLU A 73 0.73 14.69 17.18
C GLU A 73 0.20 13.92 15.95
N ASN A 74 0.75 14.18 14.78
CA ASN A 74 0.29 13.51 13.55
C ASN A 74 0.66 12.01 13.51
N LEU A 75 1.72 11.60 14.22
CA LEU A 75 2.19 10.22 14.24
C LEU A 75 1.64 9.41 15.41
N GLU A 76 0.91 10.04 16.33
CA GLU A 76 0.33 9.39 17.52
C GLU A 76 -0.42 8.08 17.20
N PRO A 77 -1.21 7.98 16.12
CA PRO A 77 -1.89 6.73 15.78
C PRO A 77 -0.94 5.53 15.62
N LEU A 78 0.32 5.74 15.28
CA LEU A 78 1.32 4.66 15.12
C LEU A 78 1.87 4.12 16.45
N THR A 79 1.44 4.65 17.61
CA THR A 79 1.91 4.19 18.94
C THR A 79 1.73 2.68 19.12
N ALA A 80 0.60 2.12 18.66
CA ALA A 80 0.30 0.69 18.75
C ALA A 80 1.25 -0.20 17.91
N VAL A 81 1.95 0.38 16.95
CA VAL A 81 2.87 -0.31 16.04
C VAL A 81 4.27 0.33 16.05
N LYS A 82 4.63 1.06 17.11
CA LYS A 82 5.88 1.80 17.21
C LYS A 82 7.12 0.93 17.00
N ASP A 83 7.10 -0.30 17.51
CA ASP A 83 8.20 -1.26 17.36
C ASP A 83 8.36 -1.79 15.93
N ASP A 84 7.37 -1.61 15.09
CA ASP A 84 7.34 -2.09 13.70
C ASP A 84 7.71 -1.00 12.68
N ILE A 85 7.95 0.23 13.12
CA ILE A 85 8.19 1.37 12.24
C ILE A 85 9.59 1.96 12.39
N ILE A 86 10.00 2.69 11.36
CA ILE A 86 11.13 3.61 11.37
C ILE A 86 10.60 4.97 10.94
N VAL A 87 10.73 5.99 11.78
CA VAL A 87 10.48 7.36 11.39
C VAL A 87 11.79 7.96 10.88
N LEU A 88 11.76 8.53 9.68
CA LEU A 88 12.93 9.16 9.08
C LEU A 88 12.80 10.69 9.17
N SER A 89 13.91 11.34 9.51
CA SER A 89 14.02 12.80 9.52
C SER A 89 15.22 13.24 8.71
N ASN A 90 15.14 14.46 8.18
CA ASN A 90 16.18 15.10 7.38
C ASN A 90 16.59 14.30 6.12
N VAL A 91 15.68 13.49 5.59
CA VAL A 91 15.85 12.83 4.30
C VAL A 91 15.28 13.70 3.19
N SER A 92 16.05 13.88 2.13
CA SER A 92 15.85 14.79 1.00
C SER A 92 16.39 16.20 1.25
N ASN A 93 17.11 16.69 0.25
CA ASN A 93 17.75 18.00 0.21
C ASN A 93 17.20 18.92 -0.88
N GLN A 94 15.98 18.66 -1.37
CA GLN A 94 15.32 19.45 -2.39
C GLN A 94 14.66 20.69 -1.75
N PRO A 95 15.23 21.91 -1.89
CA PRO A 95 14.79 23.06 -1.09
C PRO A 95 13.40 23.59 -1.50
N LYS A 96 13.03 23.42 -2.76
CA LYS A 96 11.73 23.85 -3.32
C LYS A 96 11.18 22.79 -4.25
N GLY A 97 9.86 22.74 -4.32
CA GLY A 97 9.11 21.87 -5.19
C GLY A 97 7.81 22.47 -5.66
N ASP A 98 6.97 21.64 -6.16
CA ASP A 98 5.56 21.91 -6.43
C ASP A 98 4.76 20.61 -6.27
N HIS A 99 3.45 20.72 -6.18
CA HIS A 99 2.57 19.55 -6.08
C HIS A 99 2.72 18.58 -7.28
N TYR A 100 3.06 19.09 -8.48
CA TYR A 100 3.21 18.25 -9.68
C TYR A 100 4.50 17.43 -9.68
N GLY A 101 5.54 17.92 -9.00
CA GLY A 101 6.81 17.22 -8.85
C GLY A 101 6.93 16.37 -7.59
N ALA A 102 5.97 16.47 -6.66
CA ALA A 102 6.07 15.83 -5.36
C ALA A 102 5.93 14.30 -5.44
N MET A 103 4.94 13.76 -6.16
CA MET A 103 4.84 12.31 -6.36
C MET A 103 6.08 11.73 -7.04
N PRO A 104 6.61 12.32 -8.14
CA PRO A 104 7.91 11.94 -8.67
C PRO A 104 9.06 12.01 -7.66
N LEU A 105 9.14 13.07 -6.85
CA LEU A 105 10.17 13.16 -5.81
C LEU A 105 10.07 12.00 -4.82
N PHE A 106 8.88 11.69 -4.35
CA PHE A 106 8.63 10.57 -3.43
C PHE A 106 9.05 9.21 -4.02
N MET A 107 8.87 9.01 -5.33
CA MET A 107 9.12 7.73 -5.99
C MET A 107 10.48 7.59 -6.66
N THR A 108 11.18 8.72 -6.91
CA THR A 108 12.46 8.71 -7.65
C THR A 108 13.59 9.47 -6.95
N GLY A 109 13.27 10.26 -5.91
CA GLY A 109 14.25 11.11 -5.24
C GLY A 109 14.50 12.46 -5.91
N ILE A 110 13.87 12.73 -7.07
CA ILE A 110 14.00 14.00 -7.78
C ILE A 110 12.63 14.51 -8.21
N GLN A 111 12.48 15.83 -8.21
CA GLN A 111 11.33 16.50 -8.80
C GLN A 111 11.44 16.50 -10.32
N ASN A 112 10.60 15.72 -10.97
CA ASN A 112 10.57 15.63 -12.42
C ASN A 112 9.15 15.41 -12.91
N ARG A 113 8.63 16.31 -13.73
CA ARG A 113 7.29 16.16 -14.32
C ARG A 113 7.19 15.05 -15.38
N ASN A 114 8.31 14.44 -15.73
CA ASN A 114 8.40 13.26 -16.59
C ASN A 114 9.18 12.16 -15.87
N PRO A 115 8.60 11.56 -14.82
CA PRO A 115 9.29 10.54 -14.04
C PRO A 115 9.59 9.32 -14.91
N LYS A 116 10.74 8.70 -14.67
CA LYS A 116 11.14 7.46 -15.33
C LYS A 116 11.51 6.45 -14.27
N TYR A 117 11.14 5.20 -14.51
CA TYR A 117 11.56 4.03 -13.79
C TYR A 117 11.59 4.22 -12.26
N THR A 118 10.41 4.26 -11.66
CA THR A 118 10.25 4.45 -10.22
C THR A 118 10.77 3.25 -9.44
N PHE A 119 11.24 3.48 -8.20
CA PHE A 119 11.91 2.45 -7.40
C PHE A 119 11.07 1.18 -7.19
N ASP A 120 9.76 1.34 -7.03
CA ASP A 120 8.81 0.24 -6.91
C ASP A 120 8.78 -0.63 -8.17
N GLN A 121 8.92 -0.04 -9.36
CA GLN A 121 8.96 -0.78 -10.62
C GLN A 121 10.33 -1.43 -10.85
N VAL A 122 11.42 -0.82 -10.38
CA VAL A 122 12.75 -1.47 -10.34
C VAL A 122 12.67 -2.74 -9.49
N ILE A 123 12.06 -2.67 -8.32
CA ILE A 123 11.85 -3.82 -7.44
C ILE A 123 10.87 -4.82 -8.07
N ALA A 124 9.77 -4.35 -8.69
CA ALA A 124 8.79 -5.21 -9.33
C ALA A 124 9.39 -6.02 -10.49
N ASP A 125 10.34 -5.46 -11.22
CA ASP A 125 11.06 -6.16 -12.28
C ASP A 125 11.91 -7.32 -11.75
N GLN A 126 12.37 -7.24 -10.51
CA GLN A 126 13.11 -8.31 -9.83
C GLN A 126 12.20 -9.38 -9.21
N ILE A 127 11.27 -8.97 -8.34
CA ILE A 127 10.51 -9.92 -7.51
C ILE A 127 9.10 -10.24 -8.02
N GLY A 128 8.57 -9.46 -8.97
CA GLY A 128 7.22 -9.60 -9.51
C GLY A 128 7.11 -10.48 -10.77
N THR A 129 8.21 -11.04 -11.28
CA THR A 129 8.23 -11.81 -12.54
C THR A 129 7.45 -13.11 -12.47
N THR A 130 7.19 -13.60 -11.28
CA THR A 130 6.51 -14.86 -11.03
C THR A 130 5.11 -14.71 -10.45
N THR A 131 4.59 -13.48 -10.30
CA THR A 131 3.26 -13.19 -9.78
C THR A 131 2.25 -12.92 -10.91
N ALA A 132 0.95 -12.98 -10.61
CA ALA A 132 -0.10 -12.67 -11.59
C ALA A 132 -0.02 -11.23 -12.07
N PHE A 133 0.26 -10.31 -11.15
CA PHE A 133 0.52 -8.90 -11.42
C PHE A 133 1.94 -8.57 -10.99
N LYS A 134 2.76 -8.11 -11.92
CA LYS A 134 4.13 -7.68 -11.62
C LYS A 134 4.16 -6.61 -10.53
N SER A 135 3.20 -5.71 -10.60
CA SER A 135 2.87 -4.72 -9.58
C SER A 135 1.38 -4.35 -9.65
N PHE A 136 0.82 -3.87 -8.55
CA PHE A 136 -0.59 -3.55 -8.44
C PHE A 136 -0.78 -2.14 -7.86
N GLN A 137 -1.36 -1.24 -8.66
CA GLN A 137 -1.51 0.17 -8.31
C GLN A 137 -2.96 0.50 -8.05
N LEU A 138 -3.23 1.10 -6.88
CA LEU A 138 -4.55 1.50 -6.42
C LEU A 138 -4.60 2.99 -6.08
N SER A 139 -5.78 3.57 -6.14
CA SER A 139 -6.03 4.94 -5.64
C SER A 139 -7.40 5.04 -4.99
N ALA A 140 -7.45 5.61 -3.80
CA ALA A 140 -8.70 6.01 -3.17
C ALA A 140 -9.28 7.30 -3.77
N GLU A 141 -8.43 8.09 -4.45
CA GLU A 141 -8.79 9.34 -5.10
C GLU A 141 -9.20 9.15 -6.57
N PRO A 142 -10.07 10.03 -7.10
CA PRO A 142 -10.42 10.05 -8.52
C PRO A 142 -9.24 10.48 -9.40
N VAL A 143 -9.45 10.49 -10.71
CA VAL A 143 -8.47 11.03 -11.66
C VAL A 143 -8.40 12.55 -11.50
N ASP A 144 -7.18 13.09 -11.38
CA ASP A 144 -6.95 14.53 -11.51
C ASP A 144 -6.75 14.88 -12.99
N ILE A 145 -7.70 15.59 -13.57
CA ILE A 145 -7.68 15.99 -14.99
C ILE A 145 -6.68 17.11 -15.28
N ARG A 146 -6.11 17.76 -14.27
CA ARG A 146 -5.19 18.91 -14.40
C ARG A 146 -3.75 18.48 -14.71
N SER A 147 -3.40 17.26 -14.35
CA SER A 147 -2.04 16.76 -14.57
C SER A 147 -1.98 15.25 -14.68
N THR A 148 -1.17 14.76 -15.62
CA THR A 148 -0.90 13.33 -15.76
C THR A 148 0.00 12.79 -14.64
N THR A 149 0.93 13.60 -14.13
CA THR A 149 1.88 13.19 -13.08
C THR A 149 1.24 13.01 -11.71
N LEU A 150 0.04 13.56 -11.49
CA LEU A 150 -0.72 13.37 -10.24
C LEU A 150 -1.52 12.06 -10.20
N ASN A 151 -1.55 11.31 -11.29
CA ASN A 151 -2.44 10.16 -11.43
C ASN A 151 -1.77 8.80 -11.26
N SER A 152 -0.46 8.74 -11.17
CA SER A 152 0.28 7.50 -10.94
C SER A 152 1.53 7.76 -10.11
N LEU A 153 1.78 6.86 -9.16
CA LEU A 153 3.07 6.79 -8.44
C LEU A 153 4.11 6.04 -9.26
N SER A 154 3.67 5.11 -10.11
CA SER A 154 4.53 4.08 -10.67
C SER A 154 4.73 4.27 -12.17
N TYR A 155 5.99 4.29 -12.61
CA TYR A 155 6.39 4.46 -14.01
C TYR A 155 7.40 3.39 -14.39
N ASP A 156 7.23 2.79 -15.56
CA ASP A 156 8.16 1.78 -16.07
C ASP A 156 9.47 2.40 -16.62
N GLN A 157 10.38 1.54 -17.04
CA GLN A 157 11.69 1.93 -17.58
C GLN A 157 11.62 2.91 -18.77
N LEU A 158 10.51 2.89 -19.52
CA LEU A 158 10.27 3.78 -20.64
C LEU A 158 9.57 5.10 -20.22
N GLY A 159 9.30 5.29 -18.93
CA GLY A 159 8.58 6.45 -18.42
C GLY A 159 7.07 6.40 -18.67
N ARG A 160 6.50 5.21 -18.90
CA ARG A 160 5.07 5.03 -19.06
C ARG A 160 4.43 4.79 -17.70
N ALA A 161 3.40 5.58 -17.39
CA ALA A 161 2.64 5.40 -16.16
C ALA A 161 1.99 4.02 -16.11
N LYS A 162 2.08 3.36 -14.97
CA LYS A 162 1.34 2.13 -14.71
C LYS A 162 -0.14 2.45 -14.53
N PHE A 163 -0.99 1.54 -14.95
CA PHE A 163 -2.42 1.67 -14.76
C PHE A 163 -2.76 1.65 -13.26
N VAL A 164 -3.55 2.63 -12.83
CA VAL A 164 -3.99 2.78 -11.44
C VAL A 164 -5.49 2.52 -11.35
N GLU A 165 -5.86 1.48 -10.60
CA GLU A 165 -7.26 1.16 -10.37
C GLU A 165 -7.83 2.05 -9.27
N ARG A 166 -8.97 2.67 -9.55
CA ARG A 166 -9.66 3.60 -8.66
C ARG A 166 -11.04 3.12 -8.21
N ASN A 167 -11.52 2.08 -8.85
CA ASN A 167 -12.78 1.43 -8.50
C ASN A 167 -12.47 0.15 -7.72
N ALA A 168 -12.99 0.06 -6.50
CA ALA A 168 -12.74 -1.08 -5.62
C ALA A 168 -13.29 -2.39 -6.18
N GLN A 169 -14.45 -2.34 -6.85
CA GLN A 169 -15.03 -3.52 -7.51
C GLN A 169 -14.14 -4.02 -8.64
N PHE A 170 -13.63 -3.13 -9.50
CA PHE A 170 -12.74 -3.54 -10.58
C PHE A 170 -11.41 -4.04 -10.06
N ALA A 171 -10.88 -3.45 -8.97
CA ALA A 171 -9.68 -3.96 -8.31
C ALA A 171 -9.90 -5.38 -7.77
N PHE A 172 -11.03 -5.61 -7.11
CA PHE A 172 -11.45 -6.91 -6.61
C PHE A 172 -11.63 -7.94 -7.74
N ASP A 173 -12.36 -7.56 -8.81
CA ASP A 173 -12.60 -8.45 -9.95
C ASP A 173 -11.29 -8.84 -10.65
N ARG A 174 -10.33 -7.92 -10.75
CA ARG A 174 -8.99 -8.24 -11.30
C ARG A 174 -8.24 -9.26 -10.45
N LEU A 175 -8.36 -9.18 -9.12
CA LEU A 175 -7.68 -10.11 -8.22
C LEU A 175 -8.34 -11.49 -8.18
N PHE A 176 -9.68 -11.57 -8.27
CA PHE A 176 -10.43 -12.77 -7.92
C PHE A 176 -11.28 -13.37 -9.06
N ARG A 177 -11.64 -12.58 -10.07
CA ARG A 177 -12.47 -13.07 -11.20
C ARG A 177 -11.65 -13.33 -12.47
N GLY A 178 -10.41 -12.83 -12.53
CA GLY A 178 -9.65 -12.83 -13.77
C GLY A 178 -10.21 -11.85 -14.81
N MET A 179 -9.46 -11.57 -15.87
CA MET A 179 -9.96 -10.77 -16.98
C MET A 179 -10.86 -11.68 -17.87
N SER A 180 -12.15 -11.76 -17.56
CA SER A 180 -13.11 -12.27 -18.51
C SER A 180 -13.19 -11.30 -19.68
N SER A 181 -12.86 -11.76 -20.88
CA SER A 181 -12.84 -10.96 -22.11
C SER A 181 -14.25 -10.61 -22.64
N THR A 182 -15.29 -11.03 -21.98
CA THR A 182 -16.68 -10.75 -22.33
C THR A 182 -17.25 -9.74 -21.35
N GLY A 183 -17.34 -8.48 -21.78
CA GLY A 183 -17.88 -7.35 -21.01
C GLY A 183 -19.38 -7.43 -20.65
N VAL A 184 -19.91 -8.60 -20.45
CA VAL A 184 -21.27 -8.84 -19.97
C VAL A 184 -21.14 -9.19 -18.49
N ARG A 185 -21.56 -8.27 -17.62
CA ARG A 185 -21.84 -8.54 -16.21
C ARG A 185 -22.96 -9.60 -16.15
N GLU A 186 -22.58 -10.86 -15.99
CA GLU A 186 -23.52 -11.85 -15.44
C GLU A 186 -23.93 -11.38 -14.04
N GLU A 187 -25.18 -11.57 -13.66
CA GLU A 187 -25.73 -11.20 -12.35
C GLU A 187 -24.72 -11.53 -11.25
N MET A 188 -24.41 -10.54 -10.39
CA MET A 188 -23.31 -10.57 -9.43
C MET A 188 -23.46 -11.69 -8.42
N THR A 189 -23.10 -12.90 -8.82
CA THR A 189 -22.94 -14.03 -7.90
C THR A 189 -21.66 -13.80 -7.09
N SER A 190 -21.74 -13.97 -5.76
CA SER A 190 -20.55 -13.90 -4.89
C SER A 190 -19.42 -14.76 -5.46
N VAL A 191 -18.20 -14.24 -5.45
CA VAL A 191 -17.00 -15.00 -5.82
C VAL A 191 -16.88 -16.26 -4.98
N LEU A 192 -17.27 -16.20 -3.71
CA LEU A 192 -17.23 -17.33 -2.78
C LEU A 192 -18.27 -18.42 -3.12
N ASP A 193 -19.45 -18.04 -3.59
CA ASP A 193 -20.45 -19.01 -4.04
C ASP A 193 -19.98 -19.77 -5.28
N ALA A 194 -19.33 -19.08 -6.21
CA ALA A 194 -18.76 -19.70 -7.42
C ALA A 194 -17.66 -20.73 -7.12
N VAL A 195 -16.92 -20.58 -6.01
CA VAL A 195 -15.84 -21.50 -5.62
C VAL A 195 -16.19 -22.42 -4.45
N ARG A 196 -17.47 -22.51 -4.07
CA ARG A 196 -17.93 -23.26 -2.90
C ARG A 196 -17.56 -24.75 -2.96
N GLU A 197 -17.81 -25.42 -4.09
CA GLU A 197 -17.50 -26.85 -4.24
C GLU A 197 -15.99 -27.12 -4.26
N PRO A 198 -15.17 -26.42 -5.07
CA PRO A 198 -13.72 -26.56 -5.03
C PRO A 198 -13.12 -26.29 -3.64
N THR A 199 -13.69 -25.33 -2.91
CA THR A 199 -13.29 -25.03 -1.52
C THR A 199 -13.58 -26.19 -0.59
N ALA A 200 -14.79 -26.79 -0.66
CA ALA A 200 -15.16 -27.90 0.17
C ALA A 200 -14.24 -29.12 -0.08
N ASP A 201 -13.86 -29.36 -1.31
CA ASP A 201 -12.91 -30.45 -1.65
C ASP A 201 -11.47 -30.17 -1.18
N LEU A 202 -11.04 -28.92 -1.24
CA LEU A 202 -9.76 -28.51 -0.68
C LEU A 202 -9.74 -28.69 0.83
N MET A 203 -10.79 -28.25 1.53
CA MET A 203 -10.92 -28.37 2.99
C MET A 203 -10.89 -29.81 3.49
N LYS A 204 -11.44 -30.80 2.74
CA LYS A 204 -11.37 -32.23 3.09
C LYS A 204 -9.92 -32.74 3.12
N ARG A 205 -9.05 -32.21 2.28
CA ARG A 205 -7.65 -32.63 2.09
C ARG A 205 -6.66 -31.80 2.91
N ALA A 206 -7.06 -30.62 3.33
CA ALA A 206 -6.26 -29.65 4.05
C ALA A 206 -5.89 -30.11 5.45
N SER A 207 -4.69 -29.78 5.92
CA SER A 207 -4.28 -29.92 7.31
C SER A 207 -5.13 -29.04 8.23
N ARG A 208 -5.00 -29.23 9.56
CA ARG A 208 -5.70 -28.37 10.52
C ARG A 208 -5.28 -26.89 10.37
N LEU A 209 -4.00 -26.63 10.15
CA LEU A 209 -3.48 -25.27 9.95
C LEU A 209 -3.97 -24.68 8.63
N ASP A 210 -3.88 -25.44 7.54
CA ASP A 210 -4.38 -25.01 6.22
C ASP A 210 -5.87 -24.65 6.26
N ARG A 211 -6.67 -25.43 6.99
CA ARG A 211 -8.12 -25.13 7.14
C ARG A 211 -8.35 -23.78 7.79
N VAL A 212 -7.55 -23.41 8.80
CA VAL A 212 -7.63 -22.10 9.45
C VAL A 212 -7.24 -20.99 8.46
N VAL A 213 -6.16 -21.17 7.70
CA VAL A 213 -5.73 -20.20 6.69
C VAL A 213 -6.80 -20.02 5.61
N ILE A 214 -7.37 -21.14 5.11
CA ILE A 214 -8.43 -21.09 4.08
C ILE A 214 -9.69 -20.39 4.64
N SER A 215 -10.13 -20.72 5.86
CA SER A 215 -11.30 -20.09 6.49
C SER A 215 -11.10 -18.59 6.62
N ASN A 216 -10.00 -18.17 7.24
CA ASN A 216 -9.68 -16.74 7.41
C ASN A 216 -9.58 -15.98 6.07
N TYR A 217 -9.07 -16.67 5.03
CA TYR A 217 -9.01 -16.10 3.70
C TYR A 217 -10.40 -15.85 3.11
N LEU A 218 -11.28 -16.85 3.17
CA LEU A 218 -12.66 -16.71 2.68
C LEU A 218 -13.42 -15.63 3.44
N ASP A 219 -13.25 -15.57 4.76
CA ASP A 219 -13.85 -14.53 5.61
C ASP A 219 -13.35 -13.13 5.20
N SER A 220 -12.04 -12.98 4.96
CA SER A 220 -11.46 -11.71 4.53
C SER A 220 -11.92 -11.28 3.12
N VAL A 221 -12.06 -12.22 2.19
CA VAL A 221 -12.65 -11.95 0.86
C VAL A 221 -14.11 -11.52 1.00
N ARG A 222 -14.89 -12.20 1.87
CA ARG A 222 -16.28 -11.85 2.12
C ARG A 222 -16.45 -10.47 2.74
N GLU A 223 -15.59 -10.10 3.69
CA GLU A 223 -15.57 -8.73 4.25
C GLU A 223 -15.44 -7.67 3.16
N VAL A 224 -14.52 -7.89 2.20
CA VAL A 224 -14.30 -6.97 1.09
C VAL A 224 -15.48 -6.97 0.11
N GLU A 225 -16.05 -8.14 -0.24
CA GLU A 225 -17.27 -8.21 -1.05
C GLU A 225 -18.41 -7.39 -0.43
N VAL A 226 -18.70 -7.62 0.84
CA VAL A 226 -19.76 -6.90 1.57
C VAL A 226 -19.51 -5.41 1.63
N ALA A 227 -18.25 -4.99 1.83
CA ALA A 227 -17.89 -3.57 1.84
C ALA A 227 -18.14 -2.91 0.47
N ILE A 228 -17.78 -3.61 -0.61
CA ILE A 228 -18.01 -3.14 -1.99
C ILE A 228 -19.51 -3.07 -2.30
N GLU A 229 -20.28 -4.11 -2.00
CA GLU A 229 -21.74 -4.14 -2.20
C GLU A 229 -22.46 -2.98 -1.48
N ARG A 230 -22.08 -2.72 -0.22
CA ARG A 230 -22.60 -1.57 0.55
C ARG A 230 -22.26 -0.23 -0.10
N HIS A 231 -21.04 -0.09 -0.59
CA HIS A 231 -20.59 1.13 -1.25
C HIS A 231 -21.37 1.37 -2.55
N GLU A 232 -21.58 0.35 -3.38
CA GLU A 232 -22.36 0.45 -4.61
C GLU A 232 -23.85 0.74 -4.33
N SER A 233 -24.45 0.08 -3.34
CA SER A 233 -25.84 0.31 -2.94
C SER A 233 -26.08 1.75 -2.49
N LEU A 234 -25.17 2.31 -1.68
CA LEU A 234 -25.25 3.70 -1.24
C LEU A 234 -25.10 4.68 -2.42
N SER A 235 -24.18 4.41 -3.34
CA SER A 235 -23.98 5.21 -4.55
C SER A 235 -25.23 5.22 -5.46
N GLN A 236 -25.93 4.09 -5.59
CA GLN A 236 -27.18 3.99 -6.37
C GLN A 236 -28.36 4.72 -5.74
N VAL A 237 -28.45 4.74 -4.41
CA VAL A 237 -29.50 5.49 -3.68
C VAL A 237 -29.28 6.99 -3.84
N GLN A 238 -28.03 7.45 -3.77
CA GLN A 238 -27.69 8.86 -3.96
C GLN A 238 -27.84 9.33 -5.41
N GLY A 239 -27.54 8.47 -6.41
CA GLY A 239 -27.72 8.78 -7.83
C GLY A 239 -29.17 8.95 -8.30
N LYS A 240 -30.16 8.59 -7.47
CA LYS A 240 -31.61 8.83 -7.76
C LYS A 240 -32.08 10.23 -7.36
N SER A 241 -31.32 10.99 -6.59
CA SER A 241 -31.57 12.40 -6.31
C SER A 241 -30.82 13.26 -7.33
N ARG A 242 -31.59 13.90 -8.18
CA ARG A 242 -31.23 14.70 -9.37
C ARG A 242 -30.05 15.66 -9.14
N GLU A 243 -29.17 15.73 -10.17
CA GLU A 243 -28.17 16.80 -10.41
C GLU A 243 -27.08 16.97 -9.35
N VAL A 244 -26.23 15.95 -9.24
CA VAL A 244 -25.00 16.09 -8.50
C VAL A 244 -23.87 15.63 -9.41
N SER A 245 -22.83 16.46 -9.56
CA SER A 245 -21.64 16.20 -10.37
C SER A 245 -21.02 14.84 -10.03
N ASP A 246 -20.30 14.21 -10.96
CA ASP A 246 -19.59 12.93 -10.77
C ASP A 246 -18.71 12.91 -9.51
N GLU A 247 -18.29 14.07 -9.01
CA GLU A 247 -17.58 14.22 -7.74
C GLU A 247 -18.43 13.85 -6.52
N VAL A 248 -19.73 14.11 -6.54
CA VAL A 248 -20.63 13.85 -5.40
C VAL A 248 -21.13 12.39 -5.41
N ILE A 249 -21.17 11.75 -6.55
CA ILE A 249 -21.56 10.31 -6.67
C ILE A 249 -20.51 9.41 -5.96
N GLN A 250 -19.27 9.88 -5.80
CA GLN A 250 -18.20 9.17 -5.07
C GLN A 250 -18.22 9.39 -3.54
N LEU A 251 -19.14 10.18 -3.01
CA LEU A 251 -19.23 10.57 -1.59
C LEU A 251 -19.81 9.51 -0.64
N GLY A 252 -20.16 8.33 -1.12
CA GLY A 252 -20.50 7.20 -0.26
C GLY A 252 -19.28 6.71 0.52
N SER A 253 -18.99 7.38 1.64
CA SER A 253 -17.95 7.13 2.64
C SER A 253 -16.52 6.87 2.09
N PHE A 254 -15.79 7.95 1.86
CA PHE A 254 -14.36 7.90 1.56
C PHE A 254 -13.57 7.02 2.55
N PRO A 255 -13.84 7.00 3.87
CA PRO A 255 -13.23 6.05 4.80
C PRO A 255 -13.45 4.59 4.42
N ALA A 256 -14.64 4.20 3.99
CA ALA A 256 -14.91 2.82 3.59
C ALA A 256 -14.15 2.46 2.29
N LYS A 257 -14.09 3.38 1.32
CA LYS A 257 -13.28 3.19 0.11
C LYS A 257 -11.80 3.05 0.45
N MET A 258 -11.27 3.92 1.32
CA MET A 258 -9.87 3.86 1.77
C MET A 258 -9.56 2.50 2.38
N LYS A 259 -10.37 2.07 3.35
CA LYS A 259 -10.23 0.76 3.98
C LYS A 259 -10.26 -0.36 2.94
N THR A 260 -11.23 -0.35 2.03
CA THR A 260 -11.34 -1.40 0.99
C THR A 260 -10.10 -1.43 0.10
N MET A 261 -9.56 -0.28 -0.33
CA MET A 261 -8.36 -0.22 -1.15
C MET A 261 -7.12 -0.76 -0.41
N THR A 262 -6.96 -0.43 0.87
CA THR A 262 -5.84 -0.96 1.67
C THR A 262 -6.00 -2.44 1.99
N ASP A 263 -7.21 -2.94 2.22
CA ASP A 263 -7.50 -4.37 2.40
C ASP A 263 -7.21 -5.16 1.12
N LEU A 264 -7.50 -4.61 -0.06
CA LEU A 264 -7.15 -5.22 -1.35
C LEU A 264 -5.63 -5.35 -1.54
N VAL A 265 -4.83 -4.38 -1.07
CA VAL A 265 -3.36 -4.53 -1.02
C VAL A 265 -2.96 -5.71 -0.14
N ALA A 266 -3.54 -5.81 1.06
CA ALA A 266 -3.24 -6.91 1.98
C ALA A 266 -3.61 -8.29 1.40
N LEU A 267 -4.77 -8.41 0.76
CA LEU A 267 -5.21 -9.64 0.09
C LEU A 267 -4.34 -9.99 -1.12
N ALA A 268 -3.94 -9.00 -1.92
CA ALA A 268 -3.06 -9.21 -3.06
C ALA A 268 -1.68 -9.73 -2.63
N PHE A 269 -1.17 -9.27 -1.49
CA PHE A 269 0.06 -9.77 -0.87
C PHE A 269 -0.13 -11.19 -0.32
N TRP A 270 -1.20 -11.44 0.42
CA TRP A 270 -1.44 -12.74 1.03
C TRP A 270 -1.59 -13.86 0.03
N THR A 271 -2.21 -13.58 -1.12
CA THR A 271 -2.38 -14.56 -2.22
C THR A 271 -1.17 -14.66 -3.14
N ASP A 272 -0.10 -13.89 -2.90
CA ASP A 272 1.04 -13.73 -3.82
C ASP A 272 0.60 -13.34 -5.26
N ALA A 273 -0.56 -12.69 -5.37
CA ALA A 273 -1.03 -12.15 -6.65
C ALA A 273 -0.11 -11.05 -7.16
N THR A 274 0.48 -10.29 -6.24
CA THR A 274 1.60 -9.38 -6.46
C THR A 274 2.50 -9.33 -5.23
N ARG A 275 3.74 -8.89 -5.42
CA ARG A 275 4.71 -8.61 -4.33
C ARG A 275 5.05 -7.13 -4.24
N VAL A 276 4.52 -6.33 -5.15
CA VAL A 276 4.72 -4.88 -5.16
C VAL A 276 3.37 -4.20 -5.38
N ALA A 277 2.98 -3.34 -4.46
CA ALA A 277 1.76 -2.56 -4.59
C ALA A 277 1.98 -1.10 -4.20
N SER A 278 1.26 -0.19 -4.85
CA SER A 278 1.19 1.21 -4.44
C SER A 278 -0.26 1.65 -4.27
N CYS A 279 -0.50 2.49 -3.26
CA CYS A 279 -1.81 3.06 -2.98
C CYS A 279 -1.70 4.58 -2.85
N ILE A 280 -2.37 5.30 -3.73
CA ILE A 280 -2.58 6.74 -3.59
C ILE A 280 -3.73 6.93 -2.62
N MET A 281 -3.41 7.32 -1.38
CA MET A 281 -4.39 7.64 -0.34
C MET A 281 -4.95 9.04 -0.54
N ALA A 282 -4.09 10.00 -0.90
CA ALA A 282 -4.47 11.33 -1.33
C ALA A 282 -3.55 11.81 -2.47
N LEU A 283 -4.12 12.54 -3.42
CA LEU A 283 -3.37 13.24 -4.45
C LEU A 283 -2.66 14.47 -3.88
N GLU A 284 -1.57 14.89 -4.50
CA GLU A 284 -0.81 16.09 -4.07
C GLU A 284 -1.58 17.42 -4.23
N SER A 285 -2.70 17.40 -4.87
CA SER A 285 -3.58 18.57 -5.00
C SER A 285 -5.04 18.20 -4.72
N SER A 286 -5.24 17.21 -3.84
CA SER A 286 -6.57 16.76 -3.46
C SER A 286 -7.39 17.89 -2.85
N ARG A 287 -8.51 18.22 -3.47
CA ARG A 287 -9.49 19.16 -2.97
C ARG A 287 -10.61 18.49 -2.19
N ARG A 288 -10.35 17.31 -1.68
CA ARG A 288 -11.32 16.62 -0.84
C ARG A 288 -11.56 17.38 0.47
N ILE A 289 -12.82 17.59 0.78
CA ILE A 289 -13.25 17.99 2.11
C ILE A 289 -13.50 16.73 2.91
N HIS A 290 -12.85 16.60 4.06
CA HIS A 290 -13.03 15.46 4.96
C HIS A 290 -14.21 15.74 5.92
N ASP A 291 -15.41 15.80 5.37
CA ASP A 291 -16.66 16.12 6.08
C ASP A 291 -16.97 15.11 7.20
N PHE A 292 -16.60 13.87 7.03
CA PHE A 292 -16.69 12.83 8.06
C PHE A 292 -15.80 13.09 9.30
N LEU A 293 -14.83 14.01 9.20
CA LEU A 293 -14.03 14.55 10.31
C LEU A 293 -14.54 15.93 10.75
N ASN A 294 -15.70 16.38 10.26
CA ASN A 294 -16.26 17.72 10.48
C ASN A 294 -15.37 18.86 9.97
N LEU A 295 -14.46 18.61 9.02
CA LEU A 295 -13.61 19.62 8.42
C LEU A 295 -14.39 20.43 7.38
N LYS A 296 -14.01 21.69 7.18
CA LYS A 296 -14.67 22.63 6.26
C LYS A 296 -13.81 23.00 5.07
N ALA A 297 -12.49 23.09 5.28
CA ALA A 297 -11.54 23.37 4.21
C ALA A 297 -11.23 22.10 3.40
N ASP A 298 -11.02 22.25 2.11
CA ASP A 298 -10.45 21.15 1.31
C ASP A 298 -8.99 20.90 1.70
N PHE A 299 -8.53 19.67 1.47
CA PHE A 299 -7.23 19.20 1.94
C PHE A 299 -6.04 19.95 1.30
N HIS A 300 -6.16 20.38 0.04
CA HIS A 300 -5.12 21.17 -0.60
C HIS A 300 -5.11 22.59 -0.05
N TRP A 301 -6.29 23.24 0.07
CA TRP A 301 -6.37 24.58 0.62
C TRP A 301 -5.88 24.64 2.07
N SER A 302 -6.23 23.65 2.89
CA SER A 302 -5.76 23.59 4.28
C SER A 302 -4.25 23.42 4.41
N SER A 303 -3.55 22.90 3.39
CA SER A 303 -2.08 22.81 3.40
C SER A 303 -1.38 24.17 3.31
N HIS A 304 -2.10 25.22 2.90
CA HIS A 304 -1.63 26.62 2.85
C HIS A 304 -2.00 27.39 4.13
N PHE A 305 -1.64 26.82 5.27
CA PHE A 305 -2.04 27.27 6.60
C PHE A 305 -1.19 28.39 7.20
N GLU A 306 -0.10 28.82 6.60
CA GLU A 306 1.06 29.58 7.15
C GLU A 306 0.74 30.67 8.19
N ARG A 307 -0.43 31.27 8.15
CA ARG A 307 -0.88 32.32 9.08
C ARG A 307 -2.31 32.08 9.59
N ASN A 308 -2.78 30.86 9.51
CA ASN A 308 -4.14 30.50 9.87
C ASN A 308 -4.15 29.19 10.68
N GLU A 309 -4.22 29.31 11.99
CA GLU A 309 -4.18 28.17 12.91
C GLU A 309 -5.44 27.28 12.76
N ASP A 310 -6.59 27.79 12.32
CA ASP A 310 -7.76 26.97 12.03
C ASP A 310 -7.51 26.06 10.81
N LEU A 311 -6.86 26.59 9.77
CA LEU A 311 -6.44 25.75 8.63
C LEU A 311 -5.39 24.74 9.05
N ALA A 312 -4.42 25.12 9.87
CA ALA A 312 -3.41 24.21 10.41
C ALA A 312 -4.06 23.07 11.20
N ALA A 313 -4.99 23.36 12.08
CA ALA A 313 -5.72 22.36 12.86
C ALA A 313 -6.51 21.39 11.96
N GLN A 314 -7.23 21.91 10.96
CA GLN A 314 -7.95 21.07 9.99
C GLN A 314 -6.99 20.20 9.17
N PHE A 315 -5.86 20.75 8.73
CA PHE A 315 -4.85 20.03 7.98
C PHE A 315 -4.21 18.93 8.82
N ASN A 316 -3.88 19.22 10.08
CA ASN A 316 -3.32 18.24 11.02
C ASN A 316 -4.32 17.11 11.34
N THR A 317 -5.59 17.44 11.55
CA THR A 317 -6.64 16.43 11.75
C THR A 317 -6.74 15.48 10.55
N ALA A 318 -6.72 16.01 9.32
CA ALA A 318 -6.72 15.17 8.12
C ALA A 318 -5.45 14.33 8.00
N ASN A 319 -4.27 14.90 8.29
CA ASN A 319 -3.00 14.16 8.27
C ASN A 319 -2.99 13.02 9.29
N THR A 320 -3.43 13.26 10.53
CA THR A 320 -3.55 12.23 11.57
C THR A 320 -4.47 11.09 11.11
N TRP A 321 -5.57 11.42 10.44
CA TRP A 321 -6.46 10.40 9.88
C TRP A 321 -5.77 9.53 8.80
N TYR A 322 -4.95 10.10 7.90
CA TYR A 322 -4.20 9.31 6.92
C TYR A 322 -3.15 8.40 7.58
N VAL A 323 -2.50 8.88 8.64
CA VAL A 323 -1.57 8.06 9.44
C VAL A 323 -2.32 6.91 10.10
N GLU A 324 -3.52 7.15 10.63
CA GLU A 324 -4.39 6.11 11.17
C GLU A 324 -4.78 5.06 10.10
N GLN A 325 -5.08 5.47 8.86
CA GLN A 325 -5.37 4.51 7.80
C GLN A 325 -4.15 3.64 7.46
N PHE A 326 -2.95 4.19 7.53
CA PHE A 326 -1.72 3.42 7.37
C PHE A 326 -1.51 2.42 8.51
N ARG A 327 -1.77 2.82 9.75
CA ARG A 327 -1.77 1.91 10.90
C ARG A 327 -2.76 0.75 10.72
N LEU A 328 -3.98 1.04 10.29
CA LEU A 328 -5.01 0.03 10.04
C LEU A 328 -4.59 -0.96 8.93
N ALA A 329 -3.90 -0.49 7.89
CA ALA A 329 -3.33 -1.36 6.86
C ALA A 329 -2.26 -2.32 7.44
N ILE A 330 -1.40 -1.82 8.33
CA ILE A 330 -0.42 -2.66 9.06
C ILE A 330 -1.14 -3.71 9.88
N GLU A 331 -2.15 -3.33 10.66
CA GLU A 331 -2.90 -4.27 11.51
C GLU A 331 -3.67 -5.31 10.70
N LYS A 332 -4.27 -4.92 9.57
CA LYS A 332 -4.90 -5.89 8.67
C LYS A 332 -3.87 -6.93 8.21
N MET A 333 -2.69 -6.51 7.75
CA MET A 333 -1.63 -7.42 7.32
C MET A 333 -1.09 -8.29 8.48
N LYS A 334 -1.05 -7.79 9.72
CA LYS A 334 -0.70 -8.57 10.92
C LYS A 334 -1.75 -9.63 11.26
N SER A 335 -3.02 -9.38 10.99
CA SER A 335 -4.11 -10.31 11.25
C SER A 335 -4.12 -11.51 10.31
N LEU A 336 -3.59 -11.35 9.08
CA LEU A 336 -3.54 -12.39 8.04
C LEU A 336 -2.34 -13.30 8.29
N LYS A 337 -2.59 -14.63 8.33
CA LYS A 337 -1.55 -15.61 8.67
C LYS A 337 -1.08 -16.38 7.45
N GLU A 338 0.21 -16.49 7.33
CA GLU A 338 0.90 -17.35 6.38
C GLU A 338 0.87 -18.82 6.86
N TYR A 339 1.24 -19.74 5.98
CA TYR A 339 1.24 -21.19 6.27
C TYR A 339 2.22 -21.61 7.37
N ASP A 340 3.22 -20.81 7.69
CA ASP A 340 4.19 -21.06 8.76
C ASP A 340 3.79 -20.42 10.10
N GLY A 341 2.61 -19.78 10.15
CA GLY A 341 2.07 -19.09 11.30
C GLY A 341 2.55 -17.65 11.46
N SER A 342 3.52 -17.18 10.66
CA SER A 342 3.87 -15.77 10.62
C SER A 342 2.72 -14.95 10.04
N SER A 343 2.76 -13.63 10.19
CA SER A 343 1.79 -12.75 9.55
C SER A 343 2.26 -12.33 8.15
N VAL A 344 1.33 -11.91 7.29
CA VAL A 344 1.67 -11.27 6.01
C VAL A 344 2.59 -10.09 6.24
N PHE A 345 2.32 -9.30 7.29
CA PHE A 345 3.14 -8.16 7.66
C PHE A 345 4.58 -8.52 8.00
N ASP A 346 4.84 -9.70 8.59
CA ASP A 346 6.19 -10.14 8.93
C ASP A 346 7.13 -10.14 7.71
N HIS A 347 6.58 -10.28 6.52
CA HIS A 347 7.29 -10.31 5.25
C HIS A 347 7.06 -9.06 4.39
N CYS A 348 6.61 -7.95 4.98
CA CYS A 348 6.37 -6.70 4.28
C CYS A 348 7.41 -5.64 4.64
N VAL A 349 7.75 -4.83 3.65
CA VAL A 349 8.37 -3.52 3.76
C VAL A 349 7.36 -2.52 3.22
N LEU A 350 6.90 -1.62 4.07
CA LEU A 350 5.94 -0.60 3.71
C LEU A 350 6.59 0.79 3.80
N MET A 351 6.33 1.65 2.83
CA MET A 351 6.73 3.06 2.84
C MET A 351 5.48 3.94 2.82
N PHE A 352 5.39 4.86 3.76
CA PHE A 352 4.31 5.86 3.87
C PHE A 352 4.89 7.25 3.93
N GLY A 353 4.24 8.21 3.27
CA GLY A 353 4.65 9.61 3.34
C GLY A 353 4.16 10.48 2.19
N SER A 354 4.87 11.58 1.99
CA SER A 354 4.60 12.57 0.95
C SER A 354 5.89 13.06 0.30
N GLY A 355 5.79 13.57 -0.91
CA GLY A 355 6.89 14.23 -1.62
C GLY A 355 7.08 15.70 -1.25
N LEU A 356 6.30 16.22 -0.31
CA LEU A 356 6.48 17.55 0.28
C LEU A 356 6.53 17.43 1.80
N SER A 357 7.40 18.21 2.45
CA SER A 357 7.39 18.37 3.90
C SER A 357 6.44 19.49 4.33
N HIS A 358 6.47 20.64 3.68
CA HIS A 358 5.51 21.71 3.92
C HIS A 358 4.67 21.95 2.67
N GLY A 359 3.38 21.62 2.75
CA GLY A 359 2.49 21.66 1.59
C GLY A 359 2.37 23.05 0.96
N GLY A 360 2.07 24.08 1.74
CA GLY A 360 1.86 25.43 1.25
C GLY A 360 3.14 26.11 0.77
N GLN A 361 4.28 25.85 1.38
CA GLN A 361 5.57 26.39 0.96
C GLN A 361 6.25 25.54 -0.11
N HIS A 362 5.66 24.40 -0.44
CA HIS A 362 6.20 23.46 -1.45
C HIS A 362 7.65 23.02 -1.16
N VAL A 363 7.94 22.70 0.10
CA VAL A 363 9.27 22.27 0.51
C VAL A 363 9.46 20.78 0.23
N GLY A 364 10.50 20.42 -0.50
CA GLY A 364 10.82 19.03 -0.85
C GLY A 364 12.03 18.48 -0.07
N SER A 365 12.54 19.20 0.95
CA SER A 365 13.55 18.70 1.89
C SER A 365 12.90 18.14 3.15
N ASN A 366 13.61 17.29 3.89
CA ASN A 366 13.10 16.65 5.11
C ASN A 366 11.69 16.06 4.92
N LEU A 367 11.58 15.13 3.96
CA LEU A 367 10.28 14.53 3.62
C LEU A 367 9.69 13.76 4.80
N PRO A 368 8.36 13.81 4.98
CA PRO A 368 7.66 13.02 5.98
C PRO A 368 7.63 11.55 5.54
N LEU A 369 8.54 10.75 6.07
CA LEU A 369 8.72 9.36 5.68
C LEU A 369 8.62 8.44 6.90
N VAL A 370 7.77 7.43 6.78
CA VAL A 370 7.69 6.31 7.72
C VAL A 370 7.88 5.03 6.92
N LEU A 371 8.82 4.19 7.35
CA LEU A 371 8.92 2.82 6.89
C LEU A 371 8.31 1.91 7.95
N ALA A 372 7.67 0.84 7.52
CA ALA A 372 7.19 -0.20 8.42
C ALA A 372 7.61 -1.57 7.91
N GLY A 373 7.89 -2.49 8.83
CA GLY A 373 8.28 -3.84 8.46
C GLY A 373 8.18 -4.81 9.63
N GLY A 374 7.69 -5.99 9.38
CA GLY A 374 7.58 -7.03 10.39
C GLY A 374 8.91 -7.76 10.63
N LYS A 375 8.85 -8.83 11.41
CA LYS A 375 10.04 -9.55 11.94
C LYS A 375 10.99 -10.06 10.85
N SER A 376 10.45 -10.51 9.72
CA SER A 376 11.20 -11.07 8.60
C SER A 376 11.50 -10.04 7.51
N SER A 377 11.09 -8.79 7.69
CA SER A 377 11.30 -7.72 6.71
C SER A 377 12.77 -7.36 6.52
N GLY A 378 13.61 -7.62 7.52
CA GLY A 378 15.03 -7.21 7.51
C GLY A 378 15.27 -5.72 7.79
N LEU A 379 14.21 -4.92 8.03
CA LEU A 379 14.32 -3.53 8.46
C LEU A 379 14.70 -3.45 9.95
N ASN A 380 15.45 -2.42 10.31
CA ASN A 380 15.84 -2.11 11.70
C ASN A 380 14.75 -1.26 12.37
N THR A 381 13.56 -1.82 12.57
CA THR A 381 12.37 -1.14 13.08
C THR A 381 12.46 -0.78 14.57
N GLY A 382 11.48 -0.01 15.06
CA GLY A 382 11.45 0.55 16.41
C GLY A 382 12.45 1.71 16.56
N LYS A 383 12.70 2.49 15.50
CA LYS A 383 13.74 3.52 15.47
C LYS A 383 13.23 4.86 14.94
N PHE A 384 13.84 5.91 15.46
CA PHE A 384 13.84 7.23 14.85
C PHE A 384 15.25 7.47 14.25
N LEU A 385 15.33 7.61 12.92
CA LEU A 385 16.60 7.83 12.23
C LEU A 385 16.63 9.26 11.70
N ASP A 386 17.46 10.07 12.33
CA ASP A 386 17.76 11.43 11.91
C ASP A 386 19.05 11.48 11.09
N TYR A 387 19.03 12.20 9.96
CA TYR A 387 20.17 12.33 9.05
C TYR A 387 20.57 13.82 8.90
N PRO A 388 21.35 14.38 9.84
CA PRO A 388 21.72 15.81 9.85
C PRO A 388 22.37 16.29 8.54
N ASP A 389 23.06 15.41 7.83
CA ASP A 389 23.71 15.71 6.53
C ASP A 389 22.74 15.84 5.37
N GLN A 390 21.45 15.64 5.60
CA GLN A 390 20.38 15.76 4.61
C GLN A 390 20.67 15.01 3.28
N PRO A 391 20.90 13.70 3.31
CA PRO A 391 21.16 12.93 2.10
C PRO A 391 19.97 13.00 1.13
N PRO A 392 20.22 12.85 -0.19
CA PRO A 392 19.14 12.75 -1.15
C PRO A 392 18.14 11.65 -0.78
N HIS A 393 16.84 11.87 -1.01
CA HIS A 393 15.83 10.83 -0.78
C HIS A 393 16.11 9.56 -1.59
N ALA A 394 16.73 9.69 -2.75
CA ALA A 394 17.16 8.55 -3.56
C ALA A 394 18.10 7.58 -2.83
N ASN A 395 18.79 8.01 -1.74
CA ASN A 395 19.58 7.11 -0.90
C ASN A 395 18.69 6.12 -0.13
N CYS A 396 17.53 6.58 0.38
CA CYS A 396 16.52 5.70 0.96
C CYS A 396 16.01 4.71 -0.08
N LEU A 397 15.63 5.19 -1.26
CA LEU A 397 15.11 4.36 -2.34
C LEU A 397 16.15 3.33 -2.82
N LEU A 398 17.42 3.73 -2.98
CA LEU A 398 18.50 2.81 -3.34
C LEU A 398 18.69 1.72 -2.26
N THR A 399 18.62 2.11 -0.97
CA THR A 399 18.70 1.15 0.14
C THR A 399 17.59 0.12 0.05
N LEU A 400 16.35 0.54 -0.26
CA LEU A 400 15.22 -0.37 -0.44
C LEU A 400 15.40 -1.24 -1.71
N ILE A 401 15.83 -0.68 -2.83
CA ILE A 401 16.11 -1.42 -4.07
C ILE A 401 17.09 -2.57 -3.80
N GLN A 402 18.22 -2.27 -3.16
CA GLN A 402 19.22 -3.29 -2.80
C GLN A 402 18.70 -4.27 -1.76
N HIS A 403 17.82 -3.83 -0.86
CA HIS A 403 17.20 -4.69 0.15
C HIS A 403 16.34 -5.80 -0.50
N PHE A 404 15.71 -5.51 -1.62
CA PHE A 404 14.97 -6.49 -2.42
C PHE A 404 15.82 -7.30 -3.39
N GLY A 405 17.16 -7.26 -3.25
CA GLY A 405 18.09 -8.09 -4.02
C GLY A 405 18.38 -7.58 -5.42
N VAL A 406 18.09 -6.32 -5.72
CA VAL A 406 18.52 -5.69 -6.98
C VAL A 406 19.94 -5.17 -6.81
N GLU A 407 20.86 -5.68 -7.60
CA GLU A 407 22.25 -5.19 -7.64
C GLU A 407 22.31 -3.88 -8.43
N LEU A 408 22.36 -2.77 -7.72
CA LEU A 408 22.41 -1.44 -8.30
C LEU A 408 23.27 -0.52 -7.42
N ASP A 409 24.31 0.07 -7.98
CA ASP A 409 25.22 0.96 -7.25
C ASP A 409 24.64 2.36 -7.06
N ARG A 410 23.80 2.81 -7.99
CA ARG A 410 23.19 4.14 -7.97
C ARG A 410 21.76 4.09 -8.49
N TYR A 411 20.90 4.87 -7.86
CA TYR A 411 19.53 5.10 -8.31
C TYR A 411 19.25 6.60 -8.32
N SER A 412 18.79 7.12 -9.46
CA SER A 412 18.47 8.54 -9.62
C SER A 412 19.65 9.43 -9.19
N ASN A 413 19.46 10.36 -8.25
CA ASN A 413 20.49 11.24 -7.70
C ASN A 413 21.13 10.69 -6.39
N SER A 414 21.04 9.39 -6.12
CA SER A 414 21.62 8.81 -4.93
C SER A 414 23.14 9.00 -4.89
N THR A 415 23.66 9.23 -3.69
CA THR A 415 25.11 9.34 -3.39
C THR A 415 25.62 8.13 -2.62
N GLY A 416 24.74 7.21 -2.25
CA GLY A 416 25.00 5.99 -1.49
C GLY A 416 23.69 5.48 -0.89
N THR A 417 23.79 4.62 0.12
CA THR A 417 22.67 4.07 0.88
C THR A 417 22.49 4.82 2.20
N LEU A 418 21.32 4.68 2.84
CA LEU A 418 21.11 5.17 4.21
C LEU A 418 21.64 4.16 5.23
N ALA A 419 22.41 4.64 6.19
CA ALA A 419 22.89 3.83 7.32
C ALA A 419 21.73 3.44 8.26
N ASN A 420 21.87 2.33 8.97
CA ASN A 420 20.97 1.85 10.02
C ASN A 420 19.53 1.51 9.59
N LEU A 421 19.21 1.56 8.31
CA LEU A 421 17.89 1.27 7.82
C LEU A 421 17.58 -0.24 7.82
N ARG A 422 18.60 -1.06 7.65
CA ARG A 422 18.52 -2.53 7.63
C ARG A 422 19.21 -3.13 8.86
N LYS A 423 18.70 -4.27 9.31
CA LYS A 423 19.44 -5.11 10.28
C LYS A 423 20.73 -5.59 9.64
N VAL A 424 21.81 -5.57 10.41
CA VAL A 424 23.13 -6.08 10.01
C VAL A 424 23.13 -7.61 10.07
#